data_e530a1a0f20a4c75624a7011b41bd99a
#
_entry.id   e530a1a0f20a4c75624a7011b41bd99a
#
_cell.length_a   1.000
_cell.length_b   1.000
_cell.length_c   1.000
_cell.angle_alpha   90.00
_cell.angle_beta   90.00
_cell.angle_gamma   90.00
#
_symmetry.space_group_name_H-M   'P 1'
#
loop_
_entity.id
_entity.type
_entity.pdbx_description
1 polymer ?
#
loop_
_entity_poly.entity_id
_entity_poly.type
_entity_poly.pdbx_seq_one_letter_code
_entity_poly.pdbx_strand_id
1 'polypeptide(L)'
;DAAALALGISITIVNADSASVDETSEVFLGTPTHCPKVSIKNSEKGKGRNIATILQWVVEASEADGCVLIDGDVTSFEPEWLARHTELLLNDADYTIPTYSRNYQEGNTTNHFVYPLVGVHSSGKAPRQPISGDFGISRRFAKHLIKQQWHEYTWGYGIDIFMTLHALYGSFNVAEVLLSKKVHKPSFDKMIPMFTEVAASYYATMRLLKDTYAGKVHLTT
;
A
#
# COMPACT_ATOMS: atom_id res chain seq x y z
N ASP A 1 -15.41 0.40 -12.46
CA ASP A 1 -16.20 1.19 -13.44
C ASP A 1 -16.96 2.34 -12.76
N ALA A 2 -17.80 2.07 -11.72
CA ALA A 2 -18.64 3.09 -11.08
C ALA A 2 -17.82 4.27 -10.50
N ALA A 3 -16.69 4.00 -9.82
CA ALA A 3 -15.83 5.05 -9.30
C ALA A 3 -15.18 5.88 -10.42
N ALA A 4 -14.75 5.26 -11.52
CA ALA A 4 -14.19 5.95 -12.68
C ALA A 4 -15.19 6.95 -13.29
N LEU A 5 -16.44 6.50 -13.47
CA LEU A 5 -17.53 7.33 -13.98
C LEU A 5 -17.85 8.50 -13.03
N ALA A 6 -17.96 8.22 -11.72
CA ALA A 6 -18.31 9.22 -10.73
C ALA A 6 -17.23 10.31 -10.59
N LEU A 7 -15.97 9.95 -10.73
CA LEU A 7 -14.83 10.89 -10.63
C LEU A 7 -14.46 11.55 -11.96
N GLY A 8 -14.99 11.06 -13.09
CA GLY A 8 -14.63 11.55 -14.42
C GLY A 8 -13.15 11.34 -14.78
N ILE A 9 -12.53 10.28 -14.26
CA ILE A 9 -11.12 9.94 -14.47
C ILE A 9 -10.95 8.67 -15.31
N SER A 10 -9.80 8.56 -15.97
CA SER A 10 -9.39 7.34 -16.65
C SER A 10 -8.70 6.39 -15.65
N ILE A 11 -9.16 5.14 -15.57
CA ILE A 11 -8.62 4.11 -14.69
C ILE A 11 -8.19 2.90 -15.53
N THR A 12 -6.99 2.39 -15.26
CA THR A 12 -6.54 1.07 -15.71
C THR A 12 -6.47 0.14 -14.50
N ILE A 13 -7.09 -1.03 -14.59
CA ILE A 13 -7.05 -2.04 -13.52
C ILE A 13 -5.86 -2.96 -13.76
N VAL A 14 -4.93 -3.00 -12.80
CA VAL A 14 -3.70 -3.80 -12.90
C VAL A 14 -3.75 -4.94 -11.89
N ASN A 15 -3.64 -6.17 -12.37
CA ASN A 15 -3.38 -7.35 -11.54
C ASN A 15 -1.90 -7.67 -11.58
N ALA A 16 -1.21 -7.63 -10.43
CA ALA A 16 0.12 -8.15 -10.26
C ALA A 16 0.05 -9.45 -9.47
N ASP A 17 0.32 -10.56 -10.14
CA ASP A 17 0.17 -11.91 -9.60
C ASP A 17 1.52 -12.53 -9.24
N SER A 18 1.68 -12.99 -8.00
CA SER A 18 2.89 -13.63 -7.47
C SER A 18 2.86 -15.14 -7.68
N ALA A 19 3.00 -15.61 -8.91
CA ALA A 19 3.12 -17.03 -9.23
C ALA A 19 1.94 -17.86 -8.67
N SER A 20 0.72 -17.36 -8.76
CA SER A 20 -0.48 -18.13 -8.47
C SER A 20 -0.54 -19.37 -9.39
N VAL A 21 -0.94 -20.49 -8.83
CA VAL A 21 -1.07 -21.76 -9.56
C VAL A 21 -2.52 -22.05 -9.95
N ASP A 22 -3.41 -21.13 -9.63
CA ASP A 22 -4.83 -21.13 -9.98
C ASP A 22 -5.11 -20.25 -11.20
N GLU A 23 -6.37 -20.15 -11.57
CA GLU A 23 -6.85 -19.39 -12.74
C GLU A 23 -6.99 -17.88 -12.44
N THR A 24 -6.25 -17.31 -11.47
CA THR A 24 -6.40 -15.91 -11.04
C THR A 24 -6.27 -14.93 -12.21
N SER A 25 -5.25 -15.07 -13.05
CA SER A 25 -5.03 -14.18 -14.21
C SER A 25 -6.12 -14.32 -15.26
N GLU A 26 -6.55 -15.54 -15.55
CA GLU A 26 -7.60 -15.84 -16.53
C GLU A 26 -8.96 -15.28 -16.07
N VAL A 27 -9.32 -15.49 -14.82
CA VAL A 27 -10.55 -14.96 -14.21
C VAL A 27 -10.51 -13.42 -14.20
N PHE A 28 -9.40 -12.82 -13.81
CA PHE A 28 -9.23 -11.37 -13.86
C PHE A 28 -9.44 -10.81 -15.26
N LEU A 29 -8.79 -11.37 -16.27
CA LEU A 29 -8.91 -10.91 -17.64
C LEU A 29 -10.30 -11.19 -18.23
N GLY A 30 -10.93 -12.30 -17.85
CA GLY A 30 -12.27 -12.68 -18.29
C GLY A 30 -13.41 -11.90 -17.65
N THR A 31 -13.18 -11.26 -16.47
CA THR A 31 -14.23 -10.49 -15.77
C THR A 31 -14.60 -9.23 -16.59
N PRO A 32 -15.86 -9.01 -16.97
CA PRO A 32 -16.26 -7.85 -17.77
C PRO A 32 -16.04 -6.52 -17.04
N THR A 33 -15.47 -5.54 -17.73
CA THR A 33 -15.27 -4.16 -17.26
C THR A 33 -15.11 -3.23 -18.45
N HIS A 34 -15.46 -1.96 -18.29
CA HIS A 34 -15.20 -0.90 -19.28
C HIS A 34 -13.78 -0.30 -19.13
N CYS A 35 -13.14 -0.50 -17.98
CA CYS A 35 -11.78 -0.03 -17.78
C CYS A 35 -10.76 -0.96 -18.46
N PRO A 36 -9.69 -0.44 -19.07
CA PRO A 36 -8.56 -1.24 -19.52
C PRO A 36 -8.01 -2.12 -18.39
N LYS A 37 -7.56 -3.33 -18.74
CA LYS A 37 -6.95 -4.28 -17.80
C LYS A 37 -5.54 -4.67 -18.21
N VAL A 38 -4.66 -4.81 -17.23
CA VAL A 38 -3.31 -5.33 -17.39
C VAL A 38 -3.08 -6.42 -16.35
N SER A 39 -2.63 -7.59 -16.77
CA SER A 39 -2.22 -8.67 -15.85
C SER A 39 -0.73 -8.92 -16.02
N ILE A 40 0.03 -8.80 -14.92
CA ILE A 40 1.48 -8.97 -14.87
C ILE A 40 1.77 -10.13 -13.93
N LYS A 41 2.52 -11.12 -14.42
CA LYS A 41 2.84 -12.32 -13.66
C LYS A 41 4.29 -12.27 -13.18
N ASN A 42 4.50 -12.37 -11.88
CA ASN A 42 5.81 -12.49 -11.25
C ASN A 42 6.17 -13.97 -11.12
N SER A 43 7.45 -14.31 -11.28
CA SER A 43 7.96 -15.68 -11.13
C SER A 43 8.08 -16.13 -9.67
N GLU A 44 8.15 -15.18 -8.73
CA GLU A 44 8.34 -15.45 -7.31
C GLU A 44 7.21 -14.86 -6.46
N LYS A 45 6.91 -15.54 -5.35
CA LYS A 45 5.90 -15.08 -4.39
C LYS A 45 6.41 -13.89 -3.58
N GLY A 46 5.48 -12.98 -3.25
CA GLY A 46 5.73 -11.86 -2.36
C GLY A 46 4.84 -10.66 -2.62
N LYS A 47 4.20 -10.15 -1.57
CA LYS A 47 3.38 -8.94 -1.65
C LYS A 47 4.21 -7.76 -2.17
N GLY A 48 5.41 -7.56 -1.61
CA GLY A 48 6.31 -6.51 -2.03
C GLY A 48 6.73 -6.62 -3.50
N ARG A 49 6.92 -7.85 -4.03
CA ARG A 49 7.22 -8.06 -5.46
C ARG A 49 6.08 -7.56 -6.35
N ASN A 50 4.85 -7.86 -6.00
CA ASN A 50 3.68 -7.38 -6.73
C ASN A 50 3.59 -5.86 -6.71
N ILE A 51 3.81 -5.25 -5.53
CA ILE A 51 3.79 -3.80 -5.38
C ILE A 51 4.94 -3.17 -6.18
N ALA A 52 6.16 -3.72 -6.13
CA ALA A 52 7.28 -3.24 -6.95
C ALA A 52 6.93 -3.23 -8.45
N THR A 53 6.33 -4.32 -8.92
CA THR A 53 5.88 -4.45 -10.31
C THR A 53 4.84 -3.38 -10.69
N ILE A 54 3.86 -3.13 -9.80
CA ILE A 54 2.86 -2.08 -10.03
C ILE A 54 3.53 -0.69 -10.06
N LEU A 55 4.43 -0.40 -9.10
CA LEU A 55 5.13 0.88 -9.05
C LEU A 55 6.00 1.12 -10.29
N GLN A 56 6.72 0.09 -10.75
CA GLN A 56 7.50 0.15 -11.99
C GLN A 56 6.57 0.40 -13.19
N TRP A 57 5.46 -0.34 -13.30
CA TRP A 57 4.50 -0.14 -14.37
C TRP A 57 3.93 1.28 -14.38
N VAL A 58 3.55 1.82 -13.22
CA VAL A 58 3.08 3.21 -13.07
C VAL A 58 4.13 4.20 -13.58
N VAL A 59 5.40 4.00 -13.24
CA VAL A 59 6.47 4.96 -13.55
C VAL A 59 6.98 4.83 -14.99
N GLU A 60 7.08 3.61 -15.54
CA GLU A 60 7.83 3.33 -16.77
C GLU A 60 6.92 2.99 -17.96
N ALA A 61 5.75 2.41 -17.71
CA ALA A 61 4.88 1.86 -18.75
C ALA A 61 3.50 2.51 -18.84
N SER A 62 3.19 3.52 -18.00
CA SER A 62 1.92 4.21 -18.02
C SER A 62 2.08 5.73 -17.93
N GLU A 63 1.00 6.47 -18.23
CA GLU A 63 0.89 7.92 -18.01
C GLU A 63 0.09 8.26 -16.75
N ALA A 64 -0.20 7.26 -15.89
CA ALA A 64 -0.98 7.46 -14.69
C ALA A 64 -0.29 8.40 -13.69
N ASP A 65 -1.05 9.30 -13.07
CA ASP A 65 -0.55 10.23 -12.05
C ASP A 65 -0.28 9.54 -10.70
N GLY A 66 -0.80 8.33 -10.53
CA GLY A 66 -0.61 7.52 -9.34
C GLY A 66 -1.37 6.20 -9.43
N CYS A 67 -1.44 5.49 -8.32
CA CYS A 67 -2.21 4.26 -8.21
C CYS A 67 -2.86 4.12 -6.84
N VAL A 68 -3.93 3.34 -6.77
CA VAL A 68 -4.52 2.86 -5.52
C VAL A 68 -4.34 1.35 -5.47
N LEU A 69 -3.63 0.90 -4.43
CA LEU A 69 -3.42 -0.52 -4.16
C LEU A 69 -4.60 -1.07 -3.36
N ILE A 70 -5.08 -2.24 -3.73
CA ILE A 70 -6.12 -2.97 -2.98
C ILE A 70 -5.66 -4.43 -2.85
N ASP A 71 -5.68 -4.97 -1.64
CA ASP A 71 -5.36 -6.37 -1.39
C ASP A 71 -6.37 -7.29 -2.11
N GLY A 72 -5.90 -8.29 -2.84
CA GLY A 72 -6.73 -9.14 -3.69
C GLY A 72 -7.70 -10.07 -2.95
N ASP A 73 -7.60 -10.17 -1.62
CA ASP A 73 -8.48 -10.98 -0.77
C ASP A 73 -9.54 -10.16 -0.02
N VAL A 74 -9.61 -8.85 -0.29
CA VAL A 74 -10.65 -7.96 0.28
C VAL A 74 -11.99 -8.27 -0.35
N THR A 75 -12.98 -8.58 0.49
CA THR A 75 -14.36 -8.89 0.07
C THR A 75 -15.35 -7.75 0.33
N SER A 76 -14.93 -6.73 1.08
CA SER A 76 -15.75 -5.56 1.45
C SER A 76 -15.42 -4.31 0.65
N PHE A 77 -14.70 -4.44 -0.47
CA PHE A 77 -14.35 -3.30 -1.31
C PHE A 77 -15.59 -2.56 -1.82
N GLU A 78 -15.59 -1.25 -1.66
CA GLU A 78 -16.63 -0.34 -2.14
C GLU A 78 -16.03 0.69 -3.11
N PRO A 79 -16.78 1.12 -4.13
CA PRO A 79 -16.30 2.15 -5.07
C PRO A 79 -15.83 3.44 -4.39
N GLU A 80 -16.42 3.76 -3.24
CA GLU A 80 -16.06 4.93 -2.43
C GLU A 80 -14.62 4.86 -1.89
N TRP A 81 -14.08 3.67 -1.63
CA TRP A 81 -12.68 3.54 -1.20
C TRP A 81 -11.73 4.11 -2.26
N LEU A 82 -11.95 3.72 -3.52
CA LEU A 82 -11.16 4.24 -4.63
C LEU A 82 -11.36 5.75 -4.78
N ALA A 83 -12.60 6.23 -4.69
CA ALA A 83 -12.93 7.64 -4.82
C ALA A 83 -12.19 8.50 -3.78
N ARG A 84 -12.24 8.10 -2.50
CA ARG A 84 -11.60 8.84 -1.39
C ARG A 84 -10.08 8.88 -1.50
N HIS A 85 -9.43 7.75 -1.85
CA HIS A 85 -7.99 7.73 -2.11
C HIS A 85 -7.63 8.65 -3.28
N THR A 86 -8.36 8.55 -4.37
CA THR A 86 -8.10 9.34 -5.58
C THR A 86 -8.30 10.84 -5.34
N GLU A 87 -9.35 11.23 -4.62
CA GLU A 87 -9.59 12.63 -4.26
C GLU A 87 -8.40 13.23 -3.50
N LEU A 88 -7.85 12.51 -2.51
CA LEU A 88 -6.69 12.98 -1.76
C LEU A 88 -5.44 13.05 -2.64
N LEU A 89 -5.21 12.08 -3.53
CA LEU A 89 -4.08 12.10 -4.46
C LEU A 89 -4.17 13.28 -5.45
N LEU A 90 -5.37 13.61 -5.92
CA LEU A 90 -5.61 14.78 -6.79
C LEU A 90 -5.46 16.11 -6.04
N ASN A 91 -5.58 16.10 -4.71
CA ASN A 91 -5.37 17.24 -3.81
C ASN A 91 -3.99 17.21 -3.12
N ASP A 92 -2.94 16.89 -3.90
CA ASP A 92 -1.53 16.95 -3.50
C ASP A 92 -1.05 15.93 -2.44
N ALA A 93 -1.86 14.94 -2.05
CA ALA A 93 -1.32 13.84 -1.26
C ALA A 93 -0.39 12.96 -2.10
N ASP A 94 0.73 12.55 -1.51
CA ASP A 94 1.64 11.59 -2.15
C ASP A 94 1.38 10.16 -1.73
N TYR A 95 0.93 10.02 -0.50
CA TYR A 95 0.65 8.72 0.10
C TYR A 95 -0.59 8.80 0.97
N THR A 96 -1.59 7.97 0.67
CA THR A 96 -2.82 7.91 1.44
C THR A 96 -2.94 6.58 2.15
N ILE A 97 -3.22 6.62 3.46
CA ILE A 97 -3.27 5.48 4.36
C ILE A 97 -4.70 5.33 4.87
N PRO A 98 -5.38 4.21 4.61
CA PRO A 98 -6.73 4.04 5.10
C PRO A 98 -6.76 3.72 6.61
N THR A 99 -7.78 4.24 7.26
CA THR A 99 -8.19 3.85 8.60
C THR A 99 -9.53 3.14 8.50
N TYR A 100 -9.55 1.85 8.82
CA TYR A 100 -10.73 0.99 8.77
C TYR A 100 -11.32 0.74 10.14
N SER A 101 -12.62 0.53 10.19
CA SER A 101 -13.24 -0.22 11.28
C SER A 101 -12.86 -1.71 11.15
N ARG A 102 -12.25 -2.28 12.20
CA ARG A 102 -11.80 -3.69 12.24
C ARG A 102 -12.40 -4.41 13.44
N ASN A 103 -12.46 -5.74 13.37
CA ASN A 103 -12.78 -6.54 14.55
C ASN A 103 -11.66 -6.42 15.60
N TYR A 104 -12.00 -6.60 16.87
CA TYR A 104 -11.03 -6.50 17.99
C TYR A 104 -9.90 -7.54 17.93
N GLN A 105 -10.10 -8.65 17.19
CA GLN A 105 -9.10 -9.70 16.99
C GLN A 105 -8.15 -9.40 15.81
N GLU A 106 -8.41 -8.35 15.04
CA GLU A 106 -7.64 -8.00 13.85
C GLU A 106 -6.66 -6.84 14.12
N GLY A 107 -5.65 -6.72 13.27
CA GLY A 107 -4.69 -5.61 13.34
C GLY A 107 -3.71 -5.69 14.53
N ASN A 108 -3.47 -6.88 15.08
CA ASN A 108 -2.57 -7.05 16.24
C ASN A 108 -1.17 -6.49 15.98
N THR A 109 -0.55 -6.82 14.85
CA THR A 109 0.77 -6.27 14.47
C THR A 109 0.72 -4.75 14.36
N THR A 110 -0.35 -4.21 13.77
CA THR A 110 -0.56 -2.75 13.67
C THR A 110 -0.67 -2.12 15.05
N ASN A 111 -1.59 -2.59 15.88
CA ASN A 111 -1.97 -1.93 17.13
C ASN A 111 -0.92 -2.08 18.24
N HIS A 112 -0.25 -3.24 18.31
CA HIS A 112 0.64 -3.57 19.43
C HIS A 112 2.13 -3.42 19.10
N PHE A 113 2.49 -3.26 17.83
CA PHE A 113 3.87 -3.11 17.41
C PHE A 113 4.10 -1.88 16.53
N VAL A 114 3.52 -1.84 15.32
CA VAL A 114 3.91 -0.83 14.33
C VAL A 114 3.44 0.57 14.72
N TYR A 115 2.17 0.73 15.09
CA TYR A 115 1.61 2.04 15.45
C TYR A 115 2.34 2.69 16.65
N PRO A 116 2.60 1.98 17.77
CA PRO A 116 3.37 2.52 18.87
C PRO A 116 4.81 2.91 18.47
N LEU A 117 5.50 2.06 17.70
CA LEU A 117 6.88 2.35 17.29
C LEU A 117 6.97 3.55 16.35
N VAL A 118 6.09 3.61 15.35
CA VAL A 118 6.03 4.77 14.47
C VAL A 118 5.70 6.03 15.28
N GLY A 119 4.78 5.96 16.24
CA GLY A 119 4.43 7.07 17.12
C GLY A 119 5.62 7.60 17.92
N VAL A 120 6.42 6.70 18.49
CA VAL A 120 7.64 7.09 19.24
C VAL A 120 8.63 7.83 18.36
N HIS A 121 8.89 7.33 17.15
CA HIS A 121 9.88 7.90 16.24
C HIS A 121 9.38 9.10 15.44
N SER A 122 8.05 9.31 15.36
CA SER A 122 7.43 10.44 14.65
C SER A 122 6.91 11.55 15.57
N SER A 123 7.37 11.61 16.80
CA SER A 123 6.92 12.59 17.80
C SER A 123 5.39 12.58 18.01
N GLY A 124 4.79 11.40 18.02
CA GLY A 124 3.35 11.20 18.20
C GLY A 124 2.50 11.32 16.94
N LYS A 125 3.10 11.60 15.80
CA LYS A 125 2.40 11.79 14.52
C LYS A 125 2.36 10.52 13.66
N ALA A 126 1.91 9.39 14.23
CA ALA A 126 1.75 8.15 13.49
C ALA A 126 0.38 8.06 12.82
N PRO A 127 0.28 7.64 11.56
CA PRO A 127 -1.00 7.27 10.99
C PRO A 127 -1.60 6.08 11.77
N ARG A 128 -2.93 6.06 11.89
CA ARG A 128 -3.61 5.08 12.77
C ARG A 128 -3.38 3.63 12.35
N GLN A 129 -3.29 3.35 11.05
CA GLN A 129 -3.08 2.01 10.51
C GLN A 129 -1.94 1.97 9.49
N PRO A 130 -0.68 2.14 9.93
CA PRO A 130 0.48 2.35 9.04
C PRO A 130 0.83 1.16 8.13
N ILE A 131 0.22 -0.02 8.36
CA ILE A 131 0.35 -1.23 7.54
C ILE A 131 -1.03 -1.78 7.18
N SER A 132 -1.89 -0.94 6.65
CA SER A 132 -3.30 -1.26 6.35
C SER A 132 -3.50 -2.17 5.14
N GLY A 133 -2.54 -2.23 4.23
CA GLY A 133 -2.56 -3.08 3.04
C GLY A 133 -3.04 -2.39 1.78
N ASP A 134 -3.95 -1.44 1.89
CA ASP A 134 -4.49 -0.69 0.76
C ASP A 134 -4.00 0.75 0.86
N PHE A 135 -3.44 1.30 -0.21
CA PHE A 135 -2.79 2.61 -0.18
C PHE A 135 -2.99 3.36 -1.49
N GLY A 136 -3.13 4.69 -1.40
CA GLY A 136 -2.96 5.55 -2.57
C GLY A 136 -1.52 6.04 -2.66
N ILE A 137 -0.96 6.05 -3.86
CA ILE A 137 0.45 6.38 -4.13
C ILE A 137 0.52 7.31 -5.34
N SER A 138 1.07 8.53 -5.16
CA SER A 138 1.33 9.44 -6.28
C SER A 138 2.47 8.92 -7.16
N ARG A 139 2.50 9.31 -8.44
CA ARG A 139 3.62 8.99 -9.33
C ARG A 139 4.95 9.53 -8.78
N ARG A 140 4.94 10.67 -8.08
CA ARG A 140 6.12 11.24 -7.42
C ARG A 140 6.67 10.29 -6.36
N PHE A 141 5.79 9.76 -5.52
CA PHE A 141 6.19 8.84 -4.47
C PHE A 141 6.59 7.46 -5.03
N ALA A 142 5.89 6.94 -6.05
CA ALA A 142 6.27 5.73 -6.76
C ALA A 142 7.69 5.83 -7.33
N LYS A 143 8.02 6.95 -8.00
CA LYS A 143 9.39 7.24 -8.51
C LYS A 143 10.44 7.27 -7.40
N HIS A 144 10.09 7.69 -6.21
CA HIS A 144 10.99 7.65 -5.06
C HIS A 144 11.21 6.21 -4.60
N LEU A 145 10.14 5.45 -4.38
CA LEU A 145 10.21 4.09 -3.85
C LEU A 145 11.02 3.13 -4.71
N ILE A 146 10.85 3.16 -6.04
CA ILE A 146 11.59 2.25 -6.95
C ILE A 146 13.10 2.51 -6.97
N LYS A 147 13.55 3.68 -6.52
CA LYS A 147 14.97 4.05 -6.43
C LYS A 147 15.61 3.70 -5.09
N GLN A 148 14.82 3.27 -4.10
CA GLN A 148 15.34 2.94 -2.79
C GLN A 148 15.99 1.56 -2.77
N GLN A 149 16.80 1.31 -1.76
CA GLN A 149 17.34 -0.01 -1.51
C GLN A 149 16.27 -0.91 -0.87
N TRP A 150 15.82 -1.91 -1.60
CA TRP A 150 14.90 -2.92 -1.11
C TRP A 150 15.69 -4.07 -0.51
N HIS A 151 15.44 -4.35 0.76
CA HIS A 151 16.04 -5.51 1.45
C HIS A 151 15.09 -6.72 1.42
N GLU A 152 15.56 -7.89 1.82
CA GLU A 152 14.83 -9.16 1.63
C GLU A 152 13.40 -9.15 2.18
N TYR A 153 13.18 -8.57 3.36
CA TYR A 153 11.87 -8.52 4.01
C TYR A 153 10.87 -7.55 3.34
N THR A 154 11.37 -6.61 2.56
CA THR A 154 10.53 -5.68 1.78
C THR A 154 9.84 -6.39 0.62
N TRP A 155 10.39 -7.48 0.10
CA TRP A 155 9.79 -8.27 -0.98
C TRP A 155 8.54 -9.05 -0.55
N GLY A 156 8.31 -9.24 0.76
CA GLY A 156 7.14 -9.85 1.37
C GLY A 156 6.19 -8.83 2.02
N TYR A 157 5.74 -9.16 3.23
CA TYR A 157 4.81 -8.32 4.01
C TYR A 157 5.44 -7.06 4.61
N GLY A 158 6.77 -6.97 4.64
CA GLY A 158 7.48 -5.80 5.11
C GLY A 158 7.35 -4.57 4.21
N ILE A 159 6.74 -4.70 3.03
CA ILE A 159 6.55 -3.60 2.07
C ILE A 159 5.68 -2.47 2.64
N ASP A 160 4.63 -2.79 3.37
CA ASP A 160 3.69 -1.78 3.86
C ASP A 160 4.41 -0.78 4.79
N ILE A 161 5.20 -1.29 5.75
CA ILE A 161 5.95 -0.43 6.66
C ILE A 161 7.12 0.28 5.97
N PHE A 162 7.75 -0.36 4.98
CA PHE A 162 8.78 0.26 4.16
C PHE A 162 8.24 1.52 3.46
N MET A 163 7.10 1.42 2.78
CA MET A 163 6.46 2.56 2.11
C MET A 163 6.08 3.65 3.12
N THR A 164 5.46 3.28 4.23
CA THR A 164 5.02 4.24 5.26
C THR A 164 6.20 5.02 5.84
N LEU A 165 7.29 4.36 6.17
CA LEU A 165 8.48 5.03 6.70
C LEU A 165 9.13 5.97 5.66
N HIS A 166 9.24 5.53 4.41
CA HIS A 166 9.74 6.38 3.33
C HIS A 166 8.85 7.60 3.09
N ALA A 167 7.53 7.47 3.22
CA ALA A 167 6.62 8.60 3.11
C ALA A 167 6.80 9.60 4.27
N LEU A 168 6.78 9.10 5.51
CA LEU A 168 6.87 9.93 6.71
C LEU A 168 8.21 10.67 6.83
N TYR A 169 9.31 10.02 6.47
CA TYR A 169 10.65 10.60 6.59
C TYR A 169 11.15 11.26 5.30
N GLY A 170 10.51 11.01 4.17
CA GLY A 170 10.94 11.49 2.85
C GLY A 170 10.36 12.84 2.41
N SER A 171 9.73 13.59 3.29
CA SER A 171 9.05 14.88 2.97
C SER A 171 7.94 14.73 1.92
N PHE A 172 7.17 13.65 2.01
CA PHE A 172 5.97 13.42 1.22
C PHE A 172 4.72 13.83 1.99
N ASN A 173 3.70 14.28 1.27
CA ASN A 173 2.40 14.62 1.85
C ASN A 173 1.63 13.33 2.14
N VAL A 174 1.53 12.98 3.44
CA VAL A 174 0.81 11.79 3.90
C VAL A 174 -0.56 12.20 4.43
N ALA A 175 -1.61 11.56 3.94
CA ALA A 175 -2.98 11.79 4.40
C ALA A 175 -3.62 10.48 4.87
N GLU A 176 -4.42 10.55 5.93
CA GLU A 176 -5.27 9.43 6.35
C GLU A 176 -6.64 9.51 5.68
N VAL A 177 -7.18 8.38 5.26
CA VAL A 177 -8.51 8.27 4.68
C VAL A 177 -9.38 7.34 5.49
N LEU A 178 -10.50 7.87 6.02
CA LEU A 178 -11.45 7.05 6.77
C LEU A 178 -12.31 6.24 5.81
N LEU A 179 -12.23 4.92 5.92
CA LEU A 179 -12.99 3.99 5.11
C LEU A 179 -13.93 3.11 5.95
N SER A 180 -14.84 2.43 5.28
CA SER A 180 -15.77 1.49 5.89
C SER A 180 -15.05 0.27 6.47
N LYS A 181 -15.77 -0.73 6.92
CA LYS A 181 -15.21 -1.94 7.52
C LYS A 181 -14.45 -2.77 6.48
N LYS A 182 -13.16 -3.08 6.75
CA LYS A 182 -12.38 -4.03 5.95
C LYS A 182 -12.71 -5.48 6.36
N VAL A 183 -13.08 -6.30 5.38
CA VAL A 183 -13.28 -7.75 5.52
C VAL A 183 -12.39 -8.47 4.52
N HIS A 184 -11.53 -9.36 5.01
CA HIS A 184 -10.62 -10.17 4.21
C HIS A 184 -10.48 -11.57 4.82
N LYS A 185 -9.80 -12.48 4.13
CA LYS A 185 -9.52 -13.83 4.67
C LYS A 185 -8.72 -13.74 5.98
N PRO A 186 -9.09 -14.52 7.01
CA PRO A 186 -8.28 -14.63 8.23
C PRO A 186 -6.86 -15.09 7.92
N SER A 187 -5.87 -14.43 8.53
CA SER A 187 -4.44 -14.68 8.27
C SER A 187 -3.71 -15.29 9.48
N PHE A 188 -4.41 -16.07 10.31
CA PHE A 188 -3.82 -16.62 11.54
C PHE A 188 -2.56 -17.45 11.28
N ASP A 189 -2.56 -18.32 10.27
CA ASP A 189 -1.41 -19.16 9.92
C ASP A 189 -0.20 -18.36 9.42
N LYS A 190 -0.42 -17.12 8.96
CA LYS A 190 0.62 -16.23 8.45
C LYS A 190 1.09 -15.19 9.47
N MET A 191 0.51 -15.16 10.66
CA MET A 191 0.74 -14.09 11.64
C MET A 191 2.21 -13.99 12.06
N ILE A 192 2.88 -15.12 12.36
CA ILE A 192 4.29 -15.12 12.77
C ILE A 192 5.22 -14.68 11.63
N PRO A 193 5.18 -15.31 10.43
CA PRO A 193 6.01 -14.85 9.32
C PRO A 193 5.75 -13.38 8.96
N MET A 194 4.48 -12.96 8.91
CA MET A 194 4.12 -11.58 8.64
C MET A 194 4.68 -10.61 9.68
N PHE A 195 4.56 -10.91 10.97
CA PHE A 195 5.14 -10.11 12.04
C PHE A 195 6.67 -10.00 11.89
N THR A 196 7.34 -11.13 11.64
CA THR A 196 8.80 -11.18 11.46
C THR A 196 9.25 -10.29 10.31
N GLU A 197 8.62 -10.39 9.15
CA GLU A 197 8.96 -9.57 7.98
C GLU A 197 8.67 -8.09 8.22
N VAL A 198 7.55 -7.75 8.82
CA VAL A 198 7.20 -6.36 9.17
C VAL A 198 8.21 -5.78 10.16
N ALA A 199 8.55 -6.52 11.22
CA ALA A 199 9.51 -6.05 12.23
C ALA A 199 10.91 -5.88 11.63
N ALA A 200 11.39 -6.85 10.87
CA ALA A 200 12.70 -6.79 10.21
C ALA A 200 12.76 -5.63 9.20
N SER A 201 11.71 -5.46 8.39
CA SER A 201 11.60 -4.34 7.45
C SER A 201 11.58 -2.98 8.17
N TYR A 202 10.85 -2.88 9.29
CA TYR A 202 10.84 -1.66 10.10
C TYR A 202 12.25 -1.25 10.52
N TYR A 203 12.99 -2.15 11.18
CA TYR A 203 14.33 -1.83 11.70
C TYR A 203 15.35 -1.60 10.59
N ALA A 204 15.30 -2.39 9.51
CA ALA A 204 16.19 -2.21 8.36
C ALA A 204 15.96 -0.83 7.68
N THR A 205 14.70 -0.48 7.45
CA THR A 205 14.33 0.81 6.85
C THR A 205 14.68 1.99 7.76
N MET A 206 14.38 1.91 9.05
CA MET A 206 14.75 2.96 10.02
C MET A 206 16.25 3.18 10.09
N ARG A 207 17.06 2.12 10.01
CA ARG A 207 18.52 2.23 9.98
C ARG A 207 19.00 3.02 8.75
N LEU A 208 18.42 2.76 7.58
CA LEU A 208 18.76 3.49 6.35
C LEU A 208 18.32 4.96 6.42
N LEU A 209 17.11 5.21 6.96
CA LEU A 209 16.53 6.55 7.00
C LEU A 209 17.12 7.45 8.08
N LYS A 210 17.61 6.88 9.18
CA LYS A 210 18.18 7.64 10.30
C LYS A 210 19.31 8.57 9.86
N ASP A 211 20.17 8.11 8.98
CA ASP A 211 21.31 8.87 8.50
C ASP A 211 20.91 9.92 7.45
N THR A 212 19.75 9.74 6.80
CA THR A 212 19.28 10.60 5.71
C THR A 212 18.35 11.73 6.19
N TYR A 213 17.57 11.49 7.25
CA TYR A 213 16.44 12.35 7.61
C TYR A 213 16.38 12.73 9.09
N ALA A 214 17.50 12.81 9.78
CA ALA A 214 17.55 13.20 11.20
C ALA A 214 16.74 14.48 11.46
N GLY A 215 15.50 14.34 11.95
CA GLY A 215 14.67 15.42 12.48
C GLY A 215 13.47 15.90 11.66
N LYS A 216 13.10 15.24 10.55
CA LYS A 216 11.98 15.70 9.71
C LYS A 216 10.88 14.62 9.59
N VAL A 217 9.79 14.80 10.32
CA VAL A 217 8.55 14.04 10.10
C VAL A 217 7.43 15.02 9.76
N HIS A 218 6.81 14.84 8.60
CA HIS A 218 5.67 15.65 8.16
C HIS A 218 4.42 14.76 8.05
N LEU A 219 3.43 15.01 8.92
CA LEU A 219 2.06 14.57 8.75
C LEU A 219 1.22 15.83 8.56
N THR A 220 0.52 15.94 7.46
CA THR A 220 -0.56 16.91 7.27
C THR A 220 -1.83 16.34 7.89
N THR A 221 -2.39 17.00 8.87
CA THR A 221 -3.71 16.72 9.47
C THR A 221 -4.80 17.38 8.66
#